data_da809a67c3c002f335a636a2161c3689
#
_entry.id   da809a67c3c002f335a636a2161c3689
#
_cell.length_a   1.000
_cell.length_b   1.000
_cell.length_c   1.000
_cell.angle_alpha   90.00
_cell.angle_beta   90.00
_cell.angle_gamma   90.00
#
_symmetry.space_group_name_H-M   'P 1'
#
loop_
_entity.id
_entity.type
_entity.pdbx_description
1 polymer ?
#
loop_
_entity_poly.entity_id
_entity_poly.type
_entity_poly.pdbx_seq_one_letter_code
_entity_poly.pdbx_strand_id
1 'polypeptide(L)'
;MTDATTTPLMMPVVCDAPKVSDMKSLLTVLREHDDAASYLAWPGDLDLDRGDHVEEVHLASGAALEGFAGDGAGGTFFFCGQGGEERPVLYADSEGGAALVAIGLPELLRLLLVAPWWRDCRTFTAEESRDLAAEYEEDMPDLMARRDRAAAALALTLPAEEDALARLREVALGAGEDFVLVFTPEGEPYAPLISD
;
A
#
# COMPACT_ATOMS: atom_id res chain seq x y z
N MET A 1 -36.30 -59.09 -29.93
CA MET A 1 -36.78 -57.72 -29.70
C MET A 1 -36.06 -57.24 -28.44
N THR A 2 -34.97 -56.55 -28.59
CA THR A 2 -34.17 -56.01 -27.51
C THR A 2 -34.12 -54.49 -27.64
N ASP A 3 -34.79 -53.85 -26.70
CA ASP A 3 -34.88 -52.38 -26.60
C ASP A 3 -33.56 -51.82 -26.08
N ALA A 4 -32.95 -50.95 -26.86
CA ALA A 4 -31.72 -50.24 -26.44
C ALA A 4 -32.12 -48.89 -25.84
N THR A 5 -32.03 -48.78 -24.53
CA THR A 5 -32.22 -47.54 -23.76
C THR A 5 -31.01 -46.64 -23.95
N THR A 6 -31.17 -45.56 -24.70
CA THR A 6 -30.17 -44.52 -24.89
C THR A 6 -30.17 -43.57 -23.69
N THR A 7 -29.12 -43.57 -22.89
CA THR A 7 -28.88 -42.58 -21.81
C THR A 7 -28.34 -41.29 -22.40
N PRO A 8 -28.92 -40.09 -22.12
CA PRO A 8 -28.38 -38.84 -22.60
C PRO A 8 -27.10 -38.46 -21.82
N LEU A 9 -26.02 -38.16 -22.53
CA LEU A 9 -24.79 -37.59 -22.00
C LEU A 9 -25.08 -36.18 -21.45
N MET A 10 -24.97 -36.02 -20.14
CA MET A 10 -24.92 -34.71 -19.51
C MET A 10 -23.58 -34.03 -19.86
N MET A 11 -23.64 -32.94 -20.62
CA MET A 11 -22.48 -32.05 -20.79
C MET A 11 -22.16 -31.33 -19.49
N PRO A 12 -20.87 -31.20 -19.12
CA PRO A 12 -20.48 -30.38 -17.95
C PRO A 12 -20.78 -28.91 -18.23
N VAL A 13 -21.50 -28.27 -17.30
CA VAL A 13 -21.64 -26.83 -17.25
C VAL A 13 -20.25 -26.24 -16.91
N VAL A 14 -19.60 -25.62 -17.88
CA VAL A 14 -18.40 -24.84 -17.66
C VAL A 14 -18.86 -23.58 -16.93
N CYS A 15 -18.59 -23.50 -15.63
CA CYS A 15 -18.66 -22.25 -14.90
C CYS A 15 -17.55 -21.34 -15.44
N ASP A 16 -17.91 -20.34 -16.23
CA ASP A 16 -17.03 -19.24 -16.59
C ASP A 16 -16.60 -18.55 -15.28
N ALA A 17 -15.32 -18.67 -14.94
CA ALA A 17 -14.72 -17.85 -13.91
C ALA A 17 -14.80 -16.38 -14.38
N PRO A 18 -15.14 -15.43 -13.50
CA PRO A 18 -15.19 -14.01 -13.87
C PRO A 18 -13.85 -13.59 -14.46
N LYS A 19 -13.88 -13.01 -15.65
CA LYS A 19 -12.70 -12.47 -16.32
C LYS A 19 -12.10 -11.39 -15.42
N VAL A 20 -10.82 -11.48 -15.11
CA VAL A 20 -10.00 -10.52 -14.33
C VAL A 20 -10.10 -9.07 -14.87
N SER A 21 -10.76 -8.88 -16.02
CA SER A 21 -10.88 -7.62 -16.76
C SER A 21 -11.90 -6.61 -16.21
N ASP A 22 -12.71 -6.96 -15.18
CA ASP A 22 -13.80 -6.09 -14.70
C ASP A 22 -13.55 -5.52 -13.28
N MET A 23 -12.41 -5.79 -12.65
CA MET A 23 -12.10 -5.16 -11.36
C MET A 23 -11.52 -3.77 -11.59
N LYS A 24 -12.22 -2.73 -11.10
CA LYS A 24 -11.66 -1.37 -11.07
C LYS A 24 -10.35 -1.38 -10.30
N SER A 25 -9.39 -0.58 -10.75
CA SER A 25 -8.14 -0.39 -10.01
C SER A 25 -8.42 0.23 -8.64
N LEU A 26 -7.64 -0.12 -7.62
CA LEU A 26 -7.82 0.44 -6.26
C LEU A 26 -7.62 1.95 -6.24
N LEU A 27 -6.70 2.49 -7.04
CA LEU A 27 -6.54 3.94 -7.19
C LEU A 27 -7.80 4.60 -7.74
N THR A 28 -8.50 3.94 -8.67
CA THR A 28 -9.78 4.44 -9.18
C THR A 28 -10.86 4.39 -8.10
N VAL A 29 -10.94 3.26 -7.39
CA VAL A 29 -11.91 3.10 -6.29
C VAL A 29 -11.66 4.14 -5.20
N LEU A 30 -10.39 4.37 -4.84
CA LEU A 30 -10.00 5.37 -3.85
C LEU A 30 -10.44 6.78 -4.24
N ARG A 31 -10.31 7.17 -5.52
CA ARG A 31 -10.77 8.48 -6.00
C ARG A 31 -12.30 8.64 -6.04
N GLU A 32 -13.03 7.54 -6.15
CA GLU A 32 -14.49 7.53 -6.26
C GLU A 32 -15.22 7.42 -4.91
N HIS A 33 -14.54 7.03 -3.83
CA HIS A 33 -15.14 6.80 -2.52
C HIS A 33 -14.65 7.80 -1.46
N ASP A 34 -15.52 8.76 -1.12
CA ASP A 34 -15.21 9.83 -0.18
C ASP A 34 -14.73 9.34 1.20
N ASP A 35 -15.32 8.26 1.74
CA ASP A 35 -14.89 7.69 3.03
C ASP A 35 -13.43 7.19 2.97
N ALA A 36 -13.05 6.50 1.88
CA ALA A 36 -11.69 6.00 1.70
C ALA A 36 -10.70 7.15 1.44
N ALA A 37 -11.03 8.05 0.50
CA ALA A 37 -10.21 9.20 0.17
C ALA A 37 -9.98 10.10 1.39
N SER A 38 -11.04 10.39 2.16
CA SER A 38 -10.97 11.24 3.36
C SER A 38 -10.13 10.64 4.47
N TYR A 39 -10.20 9.32 4.72
CA TYR A 39 -9.39 8.67 5.73
C TYR A 39 -7.91 8.60 5.31
N LEU A 40 -7.65 8.25 4.06
CA LEU A 40 -6.28 8.16 3.55
C LEU A 40 -5.62 9.53 3.41
N ALA A 41 -6.37 10.59 3.12
CA ALA A 41 -5.84 11.95 3.19
C ALA A 41 -5.50 12.37 4.63
N TRP A 42 -6.33 11.98 5.62
CA TRP A 42 -6.11 12.20 7.04
C TRP A 42 -6.90 11.19 7.88
N PRO A 43 -6.26 10.36 8.71
CA PRO A 43 -4.86 10.43 9.16
C PRO A 43 -3.83 9.70 8.30
N GLY A 44 -4.23 9.00 7.23
CA GLY A 44 -3.34 8.17 6.42
C GLY A 44 -2.20 8.92 5.70
N ASP A 45 -2.34 10.24 5.57
CA ASP A 45 -1.39 11.14 4.93
C ASP A 45 -0.93 10.65 3.55
N LEU A 46 -1.91 10.28 2.73
CA LEU A 46 -1.74 9.83 1.34
C LEU A 46 -2.60 10.71 0.42
N ASP A 47 -1.95 11.56 -0.37
CA ASP A 47 -2.57 12.46 -1.33
C ASP A 47 -2.22 12.02 -2.77
N LEU A 48 -3.22 11.55 -3.51
CA LEU A 48 -3.06 11.08 -4.89
C LEU A 48 -2.76 12.19 -5.91
N ASP A 49 -2.90 13.44 -5.53
CA ASP A 49 -2.61 14.58 -6.39
C ASP A 49 -1.16 15.09 -6.23
N ARG A 50 -0.36 14.43 -5.35
CA ARG A 50 1.03 14.77 -5.05
C ARG A 50 2.00 13.66 -5.45
N GLY A 51 1.88 13.14 -6.67
CA GLY A 51 2.76 12.07 -7.16
C GLY A 51 4.16 12.54 -7.60
N ASP A 52 4.42 13.84 -7.66
CA ASP A 52 5.70 14.38 -8.08
C ASP A 52 6.65 14.52 -6.88
N HIS A 53 7.82 13.90 -6.97
CA HIS A 53 8.85 14.03 -5.93
C HIS A 53 9.61 15.36 -6.07
N VAL A 54 10.08 15.91 -4.95
CA VAL A 54 10.78 17.20 -4.93
C VAL A 54 12.16 17.17 -5.59
N GLU A 55 12.76 15.99 -5.67
CA GLU A 55 14.09 15.75 -6.22
C GLU A 55 14.05 14.79 -7.41
N GLU A 56 15.05 14.90 -8.29
CA GLU A 56 15.23 13.93 -9.37
C GLU A 56 15.89 12.66 -8.81
N VAL A 57 15.16 11.54 -8.86
CA VAL A 57 15.58 10.28 -8.27
C VAL A 57 15.41 9.11 -9.25
N HIS A 58 16.17 8.05 -8.99
CA HIS A 58 16.05 6.77 -9.69
C HIS A 58 16.38 5.60 -8.77
N LEU A 59 15.99 4.39 -9.15
CA LEU A 59 16.41 3.17 -8.47
C LEU A 59 17.81 2.76 -8.92
N ALA A 60 18.66 2.31 -8.00
CA ALA A 60 20.01 1.82 -8.30
C ALA A 60 20.00 0.68 -9.32
N SER A 61 18.96 -0.15 -9.34
CA SER A 61 18.74 -1.19 -10.35
C SER A 61 18.45 -0.66 -11.76
N GLY A 62 18.12 0.63 -11.91
CA GLY A 62 17.61 1.18 -13.16
C GLY A 62 16.19 0.76 -13.53
N ALA A 63 15.48 0.08 -12.64
CA ALA A 63 14.07 -0.25 -12.85
C ALA A 63 13.22 1.03 -12.88
N ALA A 64 12.05 0.97 -13.53
CA ALA A 64 11.14 2.11 -13.60
C ALA A 64 10.69 2.52 -12.20
N LEU A 65 10.53 3.83 -12.00
CA LEU A 65 10.04 4.43 -10.76
C LEU A 65 8.91 5.40 -11.15
N GLU A 66 7.72 5.20 -10.55
CA GLU A 66 6.53 5.97 -10.86
C GLU A 66 5.92 6.50 -9.57
N GLY A 67 6.02 7.82 -9.33
CA GLY A 67 5.34 8.46 -8.22
C GLY A 67 3.82 8.47 -8.45
N PHE A 68 3.04 8.10 -7.44
CA PHE A 68 1.58 8.02 -7.55
C PHE A 68 0.83 8.73 -6.45
N ALA A 69 1.48 9.06 -5.35
CA ALA A 69 0.94 9.81 -4.23
C ALA A 69 2.06 10.47 -3.43
N GLY A 70 1.72 11.46 -2.64
CA GLY A 70 2.63 12.08 -1.69
C GLY A 70 1.96 12.32 -0.35
N ASP A 71 2.71 12.88 0.59
CA ASP A 71 2.22 13.27 1.89
C ASP A 71 2.27 14.78 2.13
N GLY A 72 1.81 15.22 3.31
CA GLY A 72 1.82 16.63 3.71
C GLY A 72 3.20 17.22 3.96
N ALA A 73 4.23 16.38 4.21
CA ALA A 73 5.60 16.79 4.51
C ALA A 73 6.53 16.81 3.27
N GLY A 74 6.01 16.44 2.09
CA GLY A 74 6.78 16.42 0.84
C GLY A 74 7.40 15.06 0.52
N GLY A 75 7.04 14.02 1.25
CA GLY A 75 7.37 12.65 0.90
C GLY A 75 6.54 12.14 -0.27
N THR A 76 7.04 11.09 -0.94
CA THR A 76 6.41 10.52 -2.14
C THR A 76 6.39 9.00 -2.08
N PHE A 77 5.26 8.42 -2.49
CA PHE A 77 5.08 6.99 -2.69
C PHE A 77 5.28 6.64 -4.17
N PHE A 78 6.13 5.66 -4.44
CA PHE A 78 6.48 5.22 -5.78
C PHE A 78 6.11 3.76 -5.99
N PHE A 79 5.60 3.44 -7.17
CA PHE A 79 5.63 2.08 -7.69
C PHE A 79 6.98 1.77 -8.30
N CYS A 80 7.58 0.64 -7.94
CA CYS A 80 8.86 0.17 -8.46
C CYS A 80 8.64 -0.88 -9.56
N GLY A 81 9.38 -0.75 -10.67
CA GLY A 81 9.31 -1.67 -11.80
C GLY A 81 8.12 -1.42 -12.74
N GLN A 82 7.87 -2.40 -13.60
CA GLN A 82 6.76 -2.39 -14.56
C GLN A 82 5.60 -3.23 -14.02
N GLY A 83 4.37 -2.85 -14.33
CA GLY A 83 3.18 -3.60 -13.93
C GLY A 83 2.03 -2.69 -13.49
N GLY A 84 1.10 -3.26 -12.73
CA GLY A 84 -0.05 -2.59 -12.14
C GLY A 84 0.16 -2.23 -10.68
N GLU A 85 -0.91 -2.29 -9.91
CA GLU A 85 -0.94 -1.92 -8.49
C GLU A 85 -0.34 -3.00 -7.56
N GLU A 86 0.07 -4.15 -8.11
CA GLU A 86 0.77 -5.23 -7.41
C GLU A 86 2.28 -4.96 -7.26
N ARG A 87 2.82 -3.92 -7.91
CA ARG A 87 4.23 -3.55 -7.85
C ARG A 87 4.66 -3.21 -6.42
N PRO A 88 5.94 -3.47 -6.07
CA PRO A 88 6.50 -2.98 -4.81
C PRO A 88 6.35 -1.46 -4.68
N VAL A 89 6.03 -1.01 -3.48
CA VAL A 89 5.87 0.41 -3.15
C VAL A 89 7.02 0.88 -2.28
N LEU A 90 7.75 1.88 -2.77
CA LEU A 90 8.80 2.58 -2.05
C LEU A 90 8.25 3.93 -1.58
N TYR A 91 8.59 4.33 -0.38
CA TYR A 91 8.36 5.68 0.13
C TYR A 91 9.70 6.38 0.32
N ALA A 92 9.75 7.65 -0.08
CA ALA A 92 10.87 8.53 0.19
C ALA A 92 10.35 9.81 0.87
N ASP A 93 11.01 10.24 1.94
CA ASP A 93 10.75 11.51 2.57
C ASP A 93 11.46 12.67 1.86
N SER A 94 11.21 13.90 2.31
CA SER A 94 11.86 15.11 1.78
C SER A 94 13.25 15.39 2.37
N GLU A 95 13.74 14.52 3.27
CA GLU A 95 15.02 14.68 3.99
C GLU A 95 16.10 13.69 3.51
N GLY A 96 15.80 12.89 2.48
CA GLY A 96 16.72 11.92 1.90
C GLY A 96 16.67 10.53 2.55
N GLY A 97 15.57 10.21 3.23
CA GLY A 97 15.26 8.88 3.74
C GLY A 97 14.35 8.11 2.77
N ALA A 98 14.59 6.81 2.57
CA ALA A 98 13.72 5.96 1.77
C ALA A 98 13.61 4.54 2.33
N ALA A 99 12.47 3.90 2.11
CA ALA A 99 12.25 2.50 2.44
C ALA A 99 11.25 1.85 1.48
N LEU A 100 11.44 0.57 1.19
CA LEU A 100 10.38 -0.25 0.62
C LEU A 100 9.33 -0.50 1.71
N VAL A 101 8.08 -0.08 1.48
CA VAL A 101 7.05 -0.07 2.53
C VAL A 101 5.94 -1.11 2.33
N ALA A 102 5.77 -1.61 1.11
CA ALA A 102 4.75 -2.62 0.82
C ALA A 102 5.06 -3.39 -0.47
N ILE A 103 4.49 -4.57 -0.60
CA ILE A 103 4.44 -5.32 -1.86
C ILE A 103 3.01 -5.22 -2.41
N GLY A 104 2.80 -4.21 -3.24
CA GLY A 104 1.51 -3.86 -3.83
C GLY A 104 0.70 -2.83 -3.06
N LEU A 105 -0.13 -2.09 -3.80
CA LEU A 105 -1.01 -1.06 -3.26
C LEU A 105 -1.97 -1.59 -2.17
N PRO A 106 -2.56 -2.81 -2.29
CA PRO A 106 -3.43 -3.33 -1.24
C PRO A 106 -2.74 -3.50 0.11
N GLU A 107 -1.44 -3.84 0.12
CA GLU A 107 -0.64 -3.96 1.35
C GLU A 107 -0.36 -2.59 1.95
N LEU A 108 0.04 -1.60 1.14
CA LEU A 108 0.20 -0.22 1.58
C LEU A 108 -1.09 0.33 2.20
N LEU A 109 -2.23 0.18 1.51
CA LEU A 109 -3.50 0.70 2.00
C LEU A 109 -3.92 0.07 3.34
N ARG A 110 -3.67 -1.24 3.53
CA ARG A 110 -3.90 -1.89 4.83
C ARG A 110 -3.02 -1.30 5.93
N LEU A 111 -1.74 -1.06 5.65
CA LEU A 111 -0.83 -0.41 6.60
C LEU A 111 -1.36 0.96 7.00
N LEU A 112 -1.68 1.82 6.03
CA LEU A 112 -2.18 3.19 6.28
C LEU A 112 -3.54 3.21 6.99
N LEU A 113 -4.36 2.16 6.80
CA LEU A 113 -5.65 2.03 7.50
C LEU A 113 -5.48 1.61 8.95
N VAL A 114 -4.54 0.71 9.29
CA VAL A 114 -4.40 0.19 10.65
C VAL A 114 -3.37 0.93 11.49
N ALA A 115 -2.36 1.52 10.87
CA ALA A 115 -1.28 2.24 11.54
C ALA A 115 -0.89 3.50 10.74
N PRO A 116 -1.76 4.52 10.64
CA PRO A 116 -1.45 5.75 9.91
C PRO A 116 -0.23 6.49 10.50
N TRP A 117 0.11 6.21 11.75
CA TRP A 117 1.29 6.72 12.48
C TRP A 117 2.59 5.93 12.23
N TRP A 118 2.64 5.03 11.25
CA TRP A 118 3.78 4.13 11.01
C TRP A 118 5.13 4.88 10.87
N ARG A 119 5.12 6.12 10.36
CA ARG A 119 6.33 6.96 10.21
C ARG A 119 6.85 7.49 11.54
N ASP A 120 6.00 7.59 12.55
CA ASP A 120 6.37 8.02 13.90
C ASP A 120 6.89 6.85 14.76
N CYS A 121 6.67 5.60 14.30
CA CYS A 121 7.21 4.41 14.96
C CYS A 121 8.74 4.36 14.80
N ARG A 122 9.43 4.21 15.94
CA ARG A 122 10.89 4.07 15.98
C ARG A 122 11.31 2.63 16.23
N THR A 123 10.55 1.91 17.02
CA THR A 123 10.84 0.53 17.42
C THR A 123 9.89 -0.49 16.82
N PHE A 124 8.79 -0.02 16.24
CA PHE A 124 7.72 -0.86 15.66
C PHE A 124 7.17 -1.91 16.64
N THR A 125 7.14 -1.56 17.93
CA THR A 125 6.56 -2.42 18.96
C THR A 125 5.07 -2.15 19.15
N ALA A 126 4.34 -3.15 19.61
CA ALA A 126 2.92 -3.00 19.93
C ALA A 126 2.66 -1.99 21.08
N GLU A 127 3.65 -1.72 21.94
CA GLU A 127 3.56 -0.71 22.99
C GLU A 127 3.64 0.69 22.42
N GLU A 128 4.68 0.98 21.64
CA GLU A 128 4.85 2.26 20.94
C GLU A 128 3.66 2.58 20.06
N SER A 129 3.19 1.62 19.27
CA SER A 129 2.05 1.82 18.37
C SER A 129 0.75 2.13 19.13
N ARG A 130 0.50 1.49 20.29
CA ARG A 130 -0.67 1.81 21.13
C ARG A 130 -0.61 3.21 21.72
N ASP A 131 0.60 3.68 22.09
CA ASP A 131 0.76 5.04 22.62
C ASP A 131 0.47 6.07 21.52
N LEU A 132 0.99 5.87 20.30
CA LEU A 132 0.69 6.71 19.14
C LEU A 132 -0.80 6.65 18.76
N ALA A 133 -1.39 5.46 18.74
CA ALA A 133 -2.81 5.29 18.47
C ALA A 133 -3.69 6.12 19.44
N ALA A 134 -3.33 6.13 20.72
CA ALA A 134 -4.07 6.87 21.73
C ALA A 134 -4.03 8.39 21.50
N GLU A 135 -2.92 8.93 21.01
CA GLU A 135 -2.81 10.35 20.64
C GLU A 135 -3.73 10.68 19.44
N TYR A 136 -3.75 9.81 18.42
CA TYR A 136 -4.65 9.98 17.26
C TYR A 136 -6.13 9.86 17.64
N GLU A 137 -6.48 8.95 18.58
CA GLU A 137 -7.85 8.77 19.06
C GLU A 137 -8.32 9.95 19.92
N GLU A 138 -7.41 10.62 20.66
CA GLU A 138 -7.75 11.83 21.42
C GLU A 138 -8.18 12.96 20.46
N ASP A 139 -7.47 13.14 19.37
CA ASP A 139 -7.78 14.16 18.34
C ASP A 139 -8.96 13.75 17.45
N MET A 140 -9.16 12.45 17.26
CA MET A 140 -10.18 11.89 16.36
C MET A 140 -10.92 10.72 17.04
N PRO A 141 -11.91 10.98 17.90
CA PRO A 141 -12.64 9.95 18.65
C PRO A 141 -13.39 8.93 17.77
N ASP A 142 -13.64 9.24 16.49
CA ASP A 142 -14.30 8.35 15.53
C ASP A 142 -13.30 7.64 14.57
N LEU A 143 -12.00 7.67 14.87
CA LEU A 143 -10.91 7.12 14.07
C LEU A 143 -11.21 5.68 13.59
N MET A 144 -11.53 4.78 14.51
CA MET A 144 -11.81 3.38 14.18
C MET A 144 -13.03 3.22 13.28
N ALA A 145 -14.10 4.00 13.52
CA ALA A 145 -15.29 3.95 12.68
C ALA A 145 -15.03 4.48 11.27
N ARG A 146 -14.19 5.51 11.12
CA ARG A 146 -13.76 6.03 9.82
C ARG A 146 -12.89 5.02 9.08
N ARG A 147 -11.92 4.41 9.77
CA ARG A 147 -11.08 3.32 9.26
C ARG A 147 -11.94 2.19 8.68
N ASP A 148 -12.91 1.71 9.46
CA ASP A 148 -13.73 0.56 9.07
C ASP A 148 -14.61 0.88 7.85
N ARG A 149 -15.13 2.12 7.73
CA ARG A 149 -15.84 2.56 6.54
C ARG A 149 -14.92 2.62 5.32
N ALA A 150 -13.72 3.17 5.48
CA ALA A 150 -12.73 3.23 4.40
C ALA A 150 -12.31 1.82 3.93
N ALA A 151 -12.04 0.90 4.85
CA ALA A 151 -11.73 -0.48 4.54
C ALA A 151 -12.87 -1.18 3.78
N ALA A 152 -14.11 -0.96 4.21
CA ALA A 152 -15.30 -1.52 3.54
C ALA A 152 -15.46 -0.96 2.12
N ALA A 153 -15.26 0.35 1.92
CA ALA A 153 -15.32 0.99 0.61
C ALA A 153 -14.27 0.43 -0.37
N LEU A 154 -13.09 0.09 0.13
CA LEU A 154 -11.99 -0.51 -0.62
C LEU A 154 -12.09 -2.05 -0.72
N ALA A 155 -13.08 -2.67 -0.10
CA ALA A 155 -13.22 -4.13 0.03
C ALA A 155 -11.94 -4.81 0.60
N LEU A 156 -11.24 -4.15 1.52
CA LEU A 156 -10.03 -4.64 2.16
C LEU A 156 -10.35 -5.28 3.53
N THR A 157 -9.83 -6.48 3.74
CA THR A 157 -9.76 -7.09 5.07
C THR A 157 -8.52 -6.56 5.78
N LEU A 158 -8.70 -5.99 6.97
CA LEU A 158 -7.61 -5.43 7.75
C LEU A 158 -6.88 -6.52 8.55
N PRO A 159 -5.54 -6.52 8.60
CA PRO A 159 -4.76 -7.32 9.54
C PRO A 159 -4.84 -6.73 10.95
N ALA A 160 -4.30 -7.46 11.93
CA ALA A 160 -3.96 -6.83 13.19
C ALA A 160 -2.86 -5.78 12.98
N GLU A 161 -2.88 -4.71 13.77
CA GLU A 161 -1.93 -3.61 13.68
C GLU A 161 -0.48 -4.08 13.83
N GLU A 162 -0.23 -4.94 14.83
CA GLU A 162 1.08 -5.55 15.07
C GLU A 162 1.60 -6.37 13.87
N ASP A 163 0.69 -7.07 13.19
CA ASP A 163 1.04 -7.85 11.98
C ASP A 163 1.42 -6.91 10.82
N ALA A 164 0.70 -5.80 10.66
CA ALA A 164 1.00 -4.81 9.61
C ALA A 164 2.36 -4.14 9.84
N LEU A 165 2.68 -3.74 11.08
CA LEU A 165 3.96 -3.13 11.43
C LEU A 165 5.12 -4.12 11.34
N ALA A 166 4.93 -5.37 11.78
CA ALA A 166 5.92 -6.43 11.61
C ALA A 166 6.20 -6.68 10.12
N ARG A 167 5.15 -6.69 9.30
CA ARG A 167 5.27 -6.86 7.85
C ARG A 167 5.98 -5.69 7.18
N LEU A 168 5.66 -4.45 7.56
CA LEU A 168 6.39 -3.26 7.09
C LEU A 168 7.90 -3.41 7.37
N ARG A 169 8.26 -3.77 8.59
CA ARG A 169 9.66 -3.95 8.97
C ARG A 169 10.33 -5.08 8.18
N GLU A 170 9.64 -6.22 8.01
CA GLU A 170 10.13 -7.32 7.19
C GLU A 170 10.41 -6.88 5.74
N VAL A 171 9.48 -6.15 5.13
CA VAL A 171 9.61 -5.65 3.75
C VAL A 171 10.75 -4.65 3.64
N ALA A 172 10.85 -3.69 4.56
CA ALA A 172 11.88 -2.66 4.53
C ALA A 172 13.29 -3.24 4.74
N LEU A 173 13.47 -4.10 5.74
CA LEU A 173 14.77 -4.72 6.04
C LEU A 173 15.14 -5.82 5.05
N GLY A 174 14.16 -6.47 4.43
CA GLY A 174 14.36 -7.48 3.38
C GLY A 174 14.59 -6.88 1.98
N ALA A 175 14.45 -5.57 1.82
CA ALA A 175 14.69 -4.89 0.55
C ALA A 175 16.16 -5.04 0.14
N GLY A 176 16.38 -5.56 -1.06
CA GLY A 176 17.73 -5.67 -1.63
C GLY A 176 18.22 -4.36 -2.26
N GLU A 177 19.45 -4.40 -2.78
CA GLU A 177 20.09 -3.27 -3.45
C GLU A 177 19.26 -2.72 -4.63
N ASP A 178 18.40 -3.52 -5.21
CA ASP A 178 17.52 -3.14 -6.32
C ASP A 178 16.53 -2.03 -5.97
N PHE A 179 16.22 -1.85 -4.69
CA PHE A 179 15.29 -0.85 -4.16
C PHE A 179 15.97 0.35 -3.51
N VAL A 180 17.28 0.48 -3.65
CA VAL A 180 18.00 1.68 -3.18
C VAL A 180 17.62 2.86 -4.07
N LEU A 181 17.06 3.91 -3.47
CA LEU A 181 16.77 5.17 -4.15
C LEU A 181 18.03 6.02 -4.21
N VAL A 182 18.29 6.64 -5.34
CA VAL A 182 19.50 7.44 -5.60
C VAL A 182 19.09 8.83 -6.06
N PHE A 183 19.68 9.87 -5.43
CA PHE A 183 19.59 11.25 -5.88
C PHE A 183 20.37 11.41 -7.19
N THR A 184 19.66 11.62 -8.28
CA THR A 184 20.23 11.57 -9.63
C THR A 184 21.36 12.56 -9.88
N PRO A 185 21.28 13.84 -9.45
CA PRO A 185 22.33 14.82 -9.74
C PRO A 185 23.69 14.50 -9.13
N GLU A 186 23.73 13.88 -7.96
CA GLU A 186 24.95 13.60 -7.20
C GLU A 186 25.35 12.12 -7.20
N GLY A 187 24.40 11.25 -7.56
CA GLY A 187 24.60 9.80 -7.51
C GLY A 187 24.67 9.25 -6.07
N GLU A 188 24.14 10.00 -5.09
CA GLU A 188 24.16 9.61 -3.68
C GLU A 188 22.90 8.80 -3.33
N PRO A 189 23.06 7.67 -2.61
CA PRO A 189 21.92 6.89 -2.16
C PRO A 189 21.18 7.60 -1.02
N TYR A 190 19.86 7.48 -1.00
CA TYR A 190 19.04 7.86 0.15
C TYR A 190 19.35 6.97 1.36
N ALA A 191 19.28 7.56 2.55
CA ALA A 191 19.46 6.82 3.78
C ALA A 191 18.28 5.83 3.99
N PRO A 192 18.53 4.66 4.61
CA PRO A 192 17.42 3.78 5.01
C PRO A 192 16.51 4.49 6.02
N LEU A 193 15.23 4.62 5.71
CA LEU A 193 14.24 5.19 6.64
C LEU A 193 13.94 4.24 7.82
N ILE A 194 14.02 2.93 7.57
CA ILE A 194 13.83 1.87 8.57
C ILE A 194 15.12 1.05 8.62
N SER A 195 15.71 0.95 9.81
CA SER A 195 16.94 0.20 10.08
C SER A 195 16.79 -0.70 11.31
N ASP A 196 17.73 -1.64 11.50
CA ASP A 196 17.80 -2.52 12.68
C ASP A 196 18.09 -1.77 14.00
#